data_80435a4f7a379e05bff071058f322459
#
_entry.id   80435a4f7a379e05bff071058f322459
#
_cell.length_a   1.000
_cell.length_b   1.000
_cell.length_c   1.000
_cell.angle_alpha   90.00
_cell.angle_beta   90.00
_cell.angle_gamma   90.00
#
_symmetry.space_group_name_H-M   'P 1'
#
loop_
_entity.id
_entity.type
_entity.pdbx_description
1 polymer ?
#
loop_
_entity_poly.entity_id
_entity_poly.type
_entity_poly.pdbx_seq_one_letter_code
_entity_poly.pdbx_strand_id
1 'polypeptide(L)'
;MKIELGCRKKHFLPFHLLLGLVSILFLQPVLPSSPYAMDLMEAHKRAKEYDPLYASAVYENQAYQTKSRQGLSYLLPQIQSSGTISRYEFDTAPEIYQNYTGTTYNIHIKQPLLNLSRFAEYRQHNLLPPMGEMKLAETLQNLGVRVTEAYLHVLAARDTLELVAEEKEAVAKQLEQAKKMFKAGAVAITEVHDAEARYHLVLSKEAEAQNNLSVKMTALQRIVGPGPFAPSRLRDSIPLNPPEPDALDRWIEMARERNPALKYFSYNIQYFEEEVKKYRAQHYPYVDLSAGYNRSNTRDYIKTNTISYGMIGMNVIIPIFSGGYVVAKTDESKARLGQAKKEYENIYLDIVQKLTEAFLGIRSSIVRVNTLTVAVKSAEVSLHSNQKGFTAGIRTIVDVLNAQRELYNAKSKLLEAKYLYIIHLIKLRAAAGILSESDLAMVNDWFQK
;
A
#
# COMPACT_ATOMS: atom_id res chain seq x y z
N MET A 1 -37.54 1.36 66.07
CA MET A 1 -36.12 1.17 66.38
C MET A 1 -35.34 2.14 65.49
N LYS A 2 -34.89 3.26 66.08
CA LYS A 2 -34.18 4.37 65.38
C LYS A 2 -32.77 3.93 65.10
N ILE A 3 -32.28 4.15 63.86
CA ILE A 3 -30.86 4.07 63.54
C ILE A 3 -30.44 5.45 63.06
N GLU A 4 -29.59 6.08 63.81
CA GLU A 4 -28.98 7.39 63.56
C GLU A 4 -27.96 7.33 62.47
N LEU A 5 -28.07 8.28 61.51
CA LEU A 5 -27.08 8.56 60.50
C LEU A 5 -26.04 9.54 61.02
N GLY A 6 -24.86 9.07 61.34
CA GLY A 6 -23.70 9.88 61.71
C GLY A 6 -23.12 10.66 60.53
N CYS A 7 -23.31 11.96 60.57
CA CYS A 7 -22.76 12.91 59.58
C CYS A 7 -21.31 13.26 59.92
N ARG A 8 -20.32 12.74 59.17
CA ARG A 8 -18.90 13.10 59.29
C ARG A 8 -18.58 14.30 58.40
N LYS A 9 -18.42 15.47 59.01
CA LYS A 9 -17.91 16.70 58.36
C LYS A 9 -16.50 16.48 57.85
N LYS A 10 -16.28 16.59 56.55
CA LYS A 10 -14.96 16.77 55.94
C LYS A 10 -14.69 18.25 55.73
N HIS A 11 -13.57 18.72 56.30
CA HIS A 11 -13.05 20.06 56.19
C HIS A 11 -12.69 20.39 54.71
N PHE A 12 -13.30 21.43 54.19
CA PHE A 12 -12.86 22.08 52.93
C PHE A 12 -11.66 22.99 53.22
N LEU A 13 -10.50 22.69 52.66
CA LEU A 13 -9.39 23.64 52.53
C LEU A 13 -9.61 24.52 51.30
N PRO A 14 -9.27 25.81 51.31
CA PRO A 14 -9.55 26.72 50.22
C PRO A 14 -8.58 26.54 49.02
N PHE A 15 -9.16 26.37 47.86
CA PHE A 15 -8.53 26.10 46.55
C PHE A 15 -8.09 27.38 45.85
N HIS A 16 -7.37 28.28 46.51
CA HIS A 16 -6.95 29.57 45.92
C HIS A 16 -5.46 29.89 46.12
N LEU A 17 -4.55 28.94 45.84
CA LEU A 17 -3.10 29.30 45.83
C LEU A 17 -2.26 28.33 44.97
N LEU A 18 -2.72 28.00 43.76
CA LEU A 18 -1.94 27.17 42.80
C LEU A 18 -2.24 27.55 41.34
N LEU A 19 -2.40 28.85 41.07
CA LEU A 19 -2.64 29.39 39.72
C LEU A 19 -1.56 30.43 39.36
N GLY A 20 -0.30 30.07 39.57
CA GLY A 20 0.81 31.00 39.34
C GLY A 20 2.10 30.41 38.77
N LEU A 21 2.10 29.14 38.33
CA LEU A 21 3.40 28.52 37.91
C LEU A 21 3.25 27.45 36.78
N VAL A 22 2.37 27.68 35.81
CA VAL A 22 2.38 26.86 34.58
C VAL A 22 2.11 27.77 33.39
N SER A 23 3.05 28.59 32.99
CA SER A 23 3.03 29.32 31.72
C SER A 23 4.43 29.71 31.29
N ILE A 24 5.42 28.83 31.46
CA ILE A 24 6.66 28.87 30.68
C ILE A 24 6.70 27.55 29.91
N LEU A 25 5.73 27.34 29.03
CA LEU A 25 5.82 26.31 28.03
C LEU A 25 6.80 26.80 26.98
N PHE A 26 7.93 26.16 26.94
CA PHE A 26 8.98 26.24 25.96
C PHE A 26 8.44 26.51 24.53
N LEU A 27 8.43 27.79 24.13
CA LEU A 27 8.54 28.17 22.74
C LEU A 27 10.02 27.91 22.37
N GLN A 28 10.37 26.64 22.17
CA GLN A 28 11.61 26.36 21.46
C GLN A 28 11.45 26.97 20.07
N PRO A 29 12.33 27.88 19.66
CA PRO A 29 12.34 28.35 18.28
C PRO A 29 12.59 27.07 17.45
N VAL A 30 11.60 26.68 16.63
CA VAL A 30 11.82 25.73 15.56
C VAL A 30 12.79 26.42 14.61
N LEU A 31 14.09 26.27 14.87
CA LEU A 31 15.11 26.63 13.93
C LEU A 31 14.78 25.85 12.65
N PRO A 32 14.67 26.50 11.49
CA PRO A 32 14.50 25.79 10.25
C PRO A 32 15.72 24.86 10.13
N SER A 33 15.51 23.58 10.39
CA SER A 33 16.53 22.56 10.17
C SER A 33 16.92 22.64 8.70
N SER A 34 18.20 22.92 8.43
CA SER A 34 18.72 22.86 7.06
C SER A 34 18.31 21.50 6.46
N PRO A 35 17.87 21.46 5.20
CA PRO A 35 17.47 20.20 4.58
C PRO A 35 18.67 19.24 4.63
N TYR A 36 18.49 18.09 5.30
CA TYR A 36 19.51 17.06 5.30
C TYR A 36 19.41 16.24 4.01
N ALA A 37 20.57 15.79 3.51
CA ALA A 37 20.62 14.93 2.35
C ALA A 37 19.93 13.59 2.70
N MET A 38 18.88 13.24 1.96
CA MET A 38 18.16 11.99 2.10
C MET A 38 18.47 11.12 0.88
N ASP A 39 19.08 9.97 1.11
CA ASP A 39 19.29 8.97 0.07
C ASP A 39 18.08 8.04 -0.10
N LEU A 40 18.12 7.16 -1.12
CA LEU A 40 17.03 6.26 -1.43
C LEU A 40 16.77 5.23 -0.29
N MET A 41 17.84 4.77 0.37
CA MET A 41 17.71 3.82 1.48
C MET A 41 17.05 4.44 2.71
N GLU A 42 17.44 5.67 3.04
CA GLU A 42 16.79 6.42 4.12
C GLU A 42 15.32 6.73 3.78
N ALA A 43 15.03 7.10 2.52
CA ALA A 43 13.66 7.28 2.05
C ALA A 43 12.82 6.00 2.21
N HIS A 44 13.39 4.84 1.85
CA HIS A 44 12.71 3.56 2.01
C HIS A 44 12.46 3.19 3.48
N LYS A 45 13.46 3.42 4.35
CA LYS A 45 13.33 3.18 5.79
C LYS A 45 12.21 4.04 6.39
N ARG A 46 12.20 5.33 6.11
CA ARG A 46 11.13 6.24 6.57
C ARG A 46 9.76 5.87 6.04
N ALA A 47 9.69 5.43 4.78
CA ALA A 47 8.44 4.96 4.20
C ALA A 47 7.87 3.74 4.93
N LYS A 48 8.70 2.80 5.39
CA LYS A 48 8.24 1.68 6.23
C LYS A 48 7.63 2.13 7.56
N GLU A 49 8.10 3.25 8.10
CA GLU A 49 7.62 3.79 9.37
C GLU A 49 6.37 4.67 9.19
N TYR A 50 6.27 5.38 8.05
CA TYR A 50 5.27 6.43 7.86
C TYR A 50 4.15 6.07 6.88
N ASP A 51 4.38 5.23 5.86
CA ASP A 51 3.38 4.98 4.80
C ASP A 51 2.11 4.30 5.32
N PRO A 52 0.92 4.94 5.24
CA PRO A 52 -0.31 4.36 5.76
C PRO A 52 -0.74 3.07 5.04
N LEU A 53 -0.39 2.92 3.75
CA LEU A 53 -0.73 1.70 3.00
C LEU A 53 0.07 0.50 3.51
N TYR A 54 1.37 0.70 3.78
CA TYR A 54 2.19 -0.37 4.36
C TYR A 54 1.76 -0.68 5.80
N ALA A 55 1.53 0.34 6.63
CA ALA A 55 1.03 0.15 8.00
C ALA A 55 -0.32 -0.59 8.01
N SER A 56 -1.24 -0.26 7.11
CA SER A 56 -2.52 -0.97 6.96
C SER A 56 -2.31 -2.45 6.61
N ALA A 57 -1.38 -2.76 5.69
CA ALA A 57 -1.09 -4.15 5.32
C ALA A 57 -0.46 -4.95 6.48
N VAL A 58 0.33 -4.31 7.35
CA VAL A 58 0.86 -4.94 8.57
C VAL A 58 -0.28 -5.34 9.51
N TYR A 59 -1.24 -4.45 9.77
CA TYR A 59 -2.40 -4.77 10.62
C TYR A 59 -3.32 -5.80 9.95
N GLU A 60 -3.50 -5.72 8.64
CA GLU A 60 -4.24 -6.72 7.89
C GLU A 60 -3.60 -8.11 8.03
N ASN A 61 -2.27 -8.22 7.88
CA ASN A 61 -1.57 -9.48 8.12
C ASN A 61 -1.75 -9.98 9.56
N GLN A 62 -1.68 -9.10 10.56
CA GLN A 62 -1.97 -9.49 11.95
C GLN A 62 -3.38 -10.05 12.10
N ALA A 63 -4.38 -9.47 11.43
CA ALA A 63 -5.74 -10.01 11.41
C ALA A 63 -5.81 -11.39 10.74
N TYR A 64 -5.11 -11.59 9.63
CA TYR A 64 -5.00 -12.90 8.97
C TYR A 64 -4.36 -13.95 9.87
N GLN A 65 -3.30 -13.62 10.63
CA GLN A 65 -2.63 -14.54 11.56
C GLN A 65 -3.56 -15.07 12.67
N THR A 66 -4.61 -14.33 13.03
CA THR A 66 -5.58 -14.80 14.03
C THR A 66 -6.59 -15.81 13.47
N LYS A 67 -6.71 -15.93 12.14
CA LYS A 67 -7.73 -16.77 11.49
C LYS A 67 -7.56 -18.26 11.74
N SER A 68 -6.33 -18.75 11.83
CA SER A 68 -6.07 -20.18 12.16
C SER A 68 -6.59 -20.54 13.56
N ARG A 69 -6.42 -19.63 14.55
CA ARG A 69 -6.99 -19.83 15.90
C ARG A 69 -8.52 -19.78 15.89
N GLN A 70 -9.11 -18.91 15.06
CA GLN A 70 -10.57 -18.90 14.86
C GLN A 70 -11.04 -20.22 14.24
N GLY A 71 -10.32 -20.75 13.23
CA GLY A 71 -10.61 -22.05 12.64
C GLY A 71 -10.50 -23.18 13.66
N LEU A 72 -9.47 -23.17 14.50
CA LEU A 72 -9.29 -24.17 15.53
C LEU A 72 -10.45 -24.17 16.56
N SER A 73 -10.99 -22.99 16.87
CA SER A 73 -12.11 -22.88 17.84
C SER A 73 -13.36 -23.65 17.43
N TYR A 74 -13.56 -23.92 16.12
CA TYR A 74 -14.67 -24.76 15.66
C TYR A 74 -14.53 -26.26 16.03
N LEU A 75 -13.31 -26.68 16.36
CA LEU A 75 -13.01 -28.05 16.79
C LEU A 75 -12.88 -28.19 18.30
N LEU A 76 -12.83 -27.08 19.05
CA LEU A 76 -12.68 -27.05 20.50
C LEU A 76 -14.04 -27.07 21.23
N PRO A 77 -14.06 -27.43 22.52
CA PRO A 77 -15.27 -27.36 23.33
C PRO A 77 -15.82 -25.94 23.39
N GLN A 78 -17.13 -25.80 23.19
CA GLN A 78 -17.85 -24.55 23.39
C GLN A 78 -18.62 -24.62 24.69
N ILE A 79 -18.37 -23.68 25.60
CA ILE A 79 -19.03 -23.58 26.90
C ILE A 79 -19.92 -22.36 26.88
N GLN A 80 -21.20 -22.57 27.18
CA GLN A 80 -22.19 -21.50 27.23
C GLN A 80 -22.94 -21.58 28.56
N SER A 81 -23.25 -20.42 29.16
CA SER A 81 -24.12 -20.31 30.32
C SER A 81 -25.27 -19.39 29.97
N SER A 82 -26.47 -19.76 30.33
CA SER A 82 -27.67 -18.94 30.17
C SER A 82 -28.50 -18.90 31.46
N GLY A 83 -29.10 -17.75 31.73
CA GLY A 83 -30.09 -17.54 32.78
C GLY A 83 -31.37 -16.95 32.17
N THR A 84 -32.50 -17.55 32.48
CA THR A 84 -33.81 -17.07 32.02
C THR A 84 -34.70 -16.82 33.21
N ILE A 85 -35.36 -15.68 33.25
CA ILE A 85 -36.43 -15.33 34.19
C ILE A 85 -37.67 -15.12 33.35
N SER A 86 -38.72 -15.92 33.59
CA SER A 86 -39.96 -15.86 32.89
C SER A 86 -41.12 -15.72 33.85
N ARG A 87 -42.04 -14.81 33.57
CA ARG A 87 -43.28 -14.69 34.28
C ARG A 87 -44.36 -15.38 33.47
N TYR A 88 -45.06 -16.32 34.10
CA TYR A 88 -46.16 -17.06 33.53
C TYR A 88 -47.47 -16.51 34.09
N GLU A 89 -48.35 -16.07 33.23
CA GLU A 89 -49.69 -15.59 33.53
C GLU A 89 -50.69 -16.49 32.79
N PHE A 90 -51.68 -17.01 33.51
CA PHE A 90 -52.65 -17.95 32.97
C PHE A 90 -54.04 -17.31 32.98
N ASP A 91 -54.60 -16.99 31.81
CA ASP A 91 -55.91 -16.34 31.65
C ASP A 91 -57.12 -17.33 31.76
N THR A 92 -56.90 -18.62 31.47
CA THR A 92 -57.97 -19.61 31.31
C THR A 92 -57.65 -20.93 32.03
N ALA A 93 -56.77 -20.91 33.01
CA ALA A 93 -56.43 -22.14 33.73
C ALA A 93 -57.42 -22.44 34.88
N PRO A 94 -57.70 -23.73 35.19
CA PRO A 94 -58.38 -24.09 36.43
C PRO A 94 -57.69 -23.43 37.66
N GLU A 95 -58.43 -23.26 38.75
CA GLU A 95 -57.97 -22.60 40.01
C GLU A 95 -56.60 -23.09 40.58
N ILE A 96 -56.09 -24.17 40.03
CA ILE A 96 -54.80 -24.80 40.39
C ILE A 96 -53.59 -24.08 39.79
N TYR A 97 -53.72 -23.32 38.66
CA TYR A 97 -52.65 -22.58 38.04
C TYR A 97 -52.60 -21.14 38.54
N GLN A 98 -51.63 -20.83 39.37
CA GLN A 98 -51.38 -19.46 39.81
C GLN A 98 -50.24 -18.86 39.00
N ASN A 99 -50.34 -17.56 38.71
CA ASN A 99 -49.24 -16.82 38.08
C ASN A 99 -47.93 -16.97 38.92
N TYR A 100 -46.82 -17.26 38.24
CA TYR A 100 -45.54 -17.43 38.93
C TYR A 100 -44.39 -16.91 38.09
N THR A 101 -43.25 -16.64 38.75
CA THR A 101 -42.00 -16.34 38.10
C THR A 101 -41.09 -17.55 38.13
N GLY A 102 -40.76 -18.09 36.98
CA GLY A 102 -39.83 -19.19 36.83
C GLY A 102 -38.40 -18.65 36.57
N THR A 103 -37.39 -19.32 37.13
CA THR A 103 -35.99 -19.03 36.82
C THR A 103 -35.29 -20.29 36.36
N THR A 104 -34.52 -20.20 35.30
CA THR A 104 -33.74 -21.32 34.81
C THR A 104 -32.30 -20.87 34.61
N TYR A 105 -31.36 -21.66 35.11
CA TYR A 105 -29.91 -21.51 34.90
C TYR A 105 -29.41 -22.76 34.19
N ASN A 106 -28.66 -22.56 33.13
CA ASN A 106 -28.10 -23.63 32.30
C ASN A 106 -26.62 -23.38 32.04
N ILE A 107 -25.78 -24.39 32.23
CA ILE A 107 -24.40 -24.43 31.72
C ILE A 107 -24.35 -25.61 30.76
N HIS A 108 -23.94 -25.35 29.52
CA HIS A 108 -23.87 -26.34 28.47
C HIS A 108 -22.49 -26.34 27.83
N ILE A 109 -21.91 -27.52 27.69
CA ILE A 109 -20.64 -27.77 27.00
C ILE A 109 -20.94 -28.61 25.77
N LYS A 110 -20.49 -28.17 24.60
CA LYS A 110 -20.61 -28.91 23.34
C LYS A 110 -19.24 -29.09 22.71
N GLN A 111 -18.83 -30.34 22.48
CA GLN A 111 -17.59 -30.72 21.84
C GLN A 111 -17.88 -31.51 20.56
N PRO A 112 -17.52 -30.99 19.37
CA PRO A 112 -17.53 -31.79 18.17
C PRO A 112 -16.51 -32.94 18.24
N LEU A 113 -16.95 -34.16 18.06
CA LEU A 113 -16.08 -35.34 18.01
C LEU A 113 -15.75 -35.73 16.57
N LEU A 114 -16.78 -35.74 15.71
CA LEU A 114 -16.66 -36.03 14.29
C LEU A 114 -17.53 -35.05 13.52
N ASN A 115 -16.92 -34.14 12.78
CA ASN A 115 -17.63 -33.22 11.91
C ASN A 115 -16.72 -32.81 10.73
N LEU A 116 -16.88 -33.51 9.61
CA LEU A 116 -16.04 -33.30 8.43
C LEU A 116 -16.15 -31.89 7.86
N SER A 117 -17.33 -31.24 7.99
CA SER A 117 -17.51 -29.86 7.56
C SER A 117 -16.67 -28.90 8.39
N ARG A 118 -16.61 -29.06 9.73
CA ARG A 118 -15.79 -28.26 10.61
C ARG A 118 -14.30 -28.51 10.42
N PHE A 119 -13.90 -29.75 10.12
CA PHE A 119 -12.51 -30.06 9.75
C PHE A 119 -12.10 -29.38 8.44
N ALA A 120 -12.98 -29.35 7.43
CA ALA A 120 -12.72 -28.61 6.19
C ALA A 120 -12.64 -27.10 6.45
N GLU A 121 -13.51 -26.57 7.30
CA GLU A 121 -13.50 -25.15 7.71
C GLU A 121 -12.21 -24.80 8.47
N TYR A 122 -11.72 -25.65 9.37
CA TYR A 122 -10.44 -25.49 10.01
C TYR A 122 -9.28 -25.45 8.99
N ARG A 123 -9.25 -26.36 8.00
CA ARG A 123 -8.23 -26.33 6.94
C ARG A 123 -8.34 -25.08 6.09
N GLN A 124 -9.55 -24.63 5.76
CA GLN A 124 -9.81 -23.39 5.06
C GLN A 124 -9.24 -22.19 5.81
N HIS A 125 -9.43 -22.11 7.13
CA HIS A 125 -8.90 -21.03 7.96
C HIS A 125 -7.37 -21.04 8.08
N ASN A 126 -6.75 -22.22 8.00
CA ASN A 126 -5.29 -22.35 8.02
C ASN A 126 -4.60 -21.86 6.72
N LEU A 127 -5.36 -21.63 5.66
CA LEU A 127 -4.85 -21.01 4.42
C LEU A 127 -4.82 -19.48 4.49
N LEU A 128 -5.54 -18.87 5.44
CA LEU A 128 -5.62 -17.43 5.56
C LEU A 128 -4.33 -16.76 6.07
N PRO A 129 -3.60 -17.28 7.08
CA PRO A 129 -2.31 -16.70 7.49
C PRO A 129 -1.29 -16.61 6.35
N PRO A 130 -0.96 -17.67 5.59
CA PRO A 130 -0.05 -17.52 4.46
C PRO A 130 -0.55 -16.58 3.36
N MET A 131 -1.86 -16.45 3.17
CA MET A 131 -2.41 -15.41 2.26
C MET A 131 -2.08 -14.01 2.77
N GLY A 132 -2.24 -13.75 4.07
CA GLY A 132 -1.89 -12.47 4.67
C GLY A 132 -0.39 -12.14 4.54
N GLU A 133 0.48 -13.13 4.71
CA GLU A 133 1.93 -12.98 4.51
C GLU A 133 2.28 -12.61 3.07
N MET A 134 1.66 -13.28 2.08
CA MET A 134 1.89 -12.97 0.67
C MET A 134 1.40 -11.57 0.31
N LYS A 135 0.26 -11.14 0.85
CA LYS A 135 -0.25 -9.78 0.65
C LYS A 135 0.65 -8.71 1.26
N LEU A 136 1.19 -8.95 2.46
CA LEU A 136 2.16 -8.06 3.08
C LEU A 136 3.46 -8.00 2.26
N ALA A 137 3.95 -9.15 1.78
CA ALA A 137 5.15 -9.20 0.95
C ALA A 137 4.97 -8.45 -0.39
N GLU A 138 3.82 -8.57 -1.04
CA GLU A 138 3.47 -7.79 -2.22
C GLU A 138 3.45 -6.29 -1.92
N THR A 139 2.81 -5.89 -0.81
CA THR A 139 2.74 -4.48 -0.39
C THR A 139 4.11 -3.90 -0.10
N LEU A 140 5.03 -4.69 0.51
CA LEU A 140 6.41 -4.28 0.76
C LEU A 140 7.18 -4.05 -0.54
N GLN A 141 7.06 -4.95 -1.52
CA GLN A 141 7.69 -4.75 -2.83
C GLN A 141 7.11 -3.54 -3.57
N ASN A 142 5.79 -3.36 -3.52
CA ASN A 142 5.13 -2.19 -4.08
C ASN A 142 5.56 -0.89 -3.37
N LEU A 143 5.83 -0.92 -2.06
CA LEU A 143 6.39 0.22 -1.34
C LEU A 143 7.77 0.59 -1.89
N GLY A 144 8.65 -0.39 -2.11
CA GLY A 144 9.97 -0.18 -2.73
C GLY A 144 9.87 0.49 -4.10
N VAL A 145 8.95 0.04 -4.95
CA VAL A 145 8.68 0.66 -6.27
C VAL A 145 8.18 2.09 -6.09
N ARG A 146 7.15 2.33 -5.28
CA ARG A 146 6.54 3.66 -5.07
C ARG A 146 7.52 4.68 -4.50
N VAL A 147 8.35 4.26 -3.53
CA VAL A 147 9.39 5.12 -2.96
C VAL A 147 10.41 5.48 -4.04
N THR A 148 10.92 4.49 -4.78
CA THR A 148 11.90 4.73 -5.85
C THR A 148 11.34 5.65 -6.92
N GLU A 149 10.13 5.41 -7.41
CA GLU A 149 9.49 6.28 -8.40
C GLU A 149 9.30 7.71 -7.90
N ALA A 150 8.77 7.88 -6.67
CA ALA A 150 8.55 9.21 -6.11
C ALA A 150 9.87 9.96 -5.91
N TYR A 151 10.90 9.27 -5.43
CA TYR A 151 12.25 9.81 -5.23
C TYR A 151 12.87 10.27 -6.56
N LEU A 152 12.84 9.41 -7.58
CA LEU A 152 13.39 9.73 -8.91
C LEU A 152 12.59 10.82 -9.63
N HIS A 153 11.27 10.89 -9.42
CA HIS A 153 10.46 11.98 -9.96
C HIS A 153 10.80 13.34 -9.34
N VAL A 154 11.14 13.40 -8.05
CA VAL A 154 11.63 14.64 -7.42
C VAL A 154 12.97 15.04 -8.02
N LEU A 155 13.90 14.09 -8.20
CA LEU A 155 15.18 14.35 -8.83
C LEU A 155 15.02 14.86 -10.26
N ALA A 156 14.19 14.18 -11.07
CA ALA A 156 13.92 14.59 -12.45
C ALA A 156 13.30 16.00 -12.52
N ALA A 157 12.37 16.32 -11.61
CA ALA A 157 11.77 17.65 -11.56
C ALA A 157 12.77 18.73 -11.15
N ARG A 158 13.65 18.44 -10.18
CA ARG A 158 14.72 19.35 -9.75
C ARG A 158 15.73 19.60 -10.88
N ASP A 159 16.23 18.53 -11.51
CA ASP A 159 17.19 18.65 -12.60
C ASP A 159 16.60 19.38 -13.81
N THR A 160 15.28 19.16 -14.06
CA THR A 160 14.55 19.92 -15.08
C THR A 160 14.48 21.40 -14.74
N LEU A 161 14.19 21.76 -13.50
CA LEU A 161 14.16 23.16 -13.06
C LEU A 161 15.54 23.82 -13.20
N GLU A 162 16.61 23.13 -12.81
CA GLU A 162 17.99 23.63 -12.97
C GLU A 162 18.31 23.84 -14.45
N LEU A 163 17.96 22.89 -15.32
CA LEU A 163 18.17 22.99 -16.76
C LEU A 163 17.40 24.15 -17.40
N VAL A 164 16.17 24.39 -16.97
CA VAL A 164 15.35 25.53 -17.43
C VAL A 164 15.93 26.86 -16.92
N ALA A 165 16.47 26.90 -15.71
CA ALA A 165 17.15 28.08 -15.17
C ALA A 165 18.42 28.42 -15.97
N GLU A 166 19.20 27.41 -16.37
CA GLU A 166 20.34 27.60 -17.29
C GLU A 166 19.88 28.10 -18.67
N GLU A 167 18.80 27.51 -19.24
CA GLU A 167 18.20 27.98 -20.50
C GLU A 167 17.79 29.45 -20.40
N LYS A 168 17.13 29.83 -19.30
CA LYS A 168 16.70 31.23 -19.06
C LYS A 168 17.88 32.19 -19.03
N GLU A 169 18.94 31.87 -18.29
CA GLU A 169 20.13 32.71 -18.22
C GLU A 169 20.78 32.89 -19.60
N ALA A 170 20.89 31.80 -20.35
CA ALA A 170 21.47 31.81 -21.69
C ALA A 170 20.61 32.63 -22.67
N VAL A 171 19.28 32.50 -22.66
CA VAL A 171 18.37 33.30 -23.49
C VAL A 171 18.35 34.77 -23.08
N ALA A 172 18.45 35.08 -21.77
CA ALA A 172 18.56 36.45 -21.29
C ALA A 172 19.80 37.16 -21.82
N LYS A 173 20.98 36.48 -21.84
CA LYS A 173 22.21 36.99 -22.45
C LYS A 173 22.04 37.25 -23.95
N GLN A 174 21.34 36.38 -24.69
CA GLN A 174 21.09 36.56 -26.13
C GLN A 174 20.15 37.77 -26.35
N LEU A 175 19.11 37.95 -25.54
CA LEU A 175 18.21 39.10 -25.60
C LEU A 175 18.96 40.42 -25.36
N GLU A 176 19.83 40.46 -24.34
CA GLU A 176 20.66 41.64 -24.07
C GLU A 176 21.60 41.97 -25.25
N GLN A 177 22.22 40.92 -25.83
CA GLN A 177 23.07 41.07 -26.97
C GLN A 177 22.29 41.62 -28.20
N ALA A 178 21.09 41.05 -28.48
CA ALA A 178 20.22 41.56 -29.56
C ALA A 178 19.85 43.02 -29.38
N LYS A 179 19.46 43.43 -28.15
CA LYS A 179 19.18 44.83 -27.84
C LYS A 179 20.37 45.77 -28.05
N LYS A 180 21.60 45.35 -27.72
CA LYS A 180 22.84 46.11 -27.97
C LYS A 180 23.11 46.24 -29.47
N MET A 181 23.01 45.16 -30.22
CA MET A 181 23.27 45.13 -31.67
C MET A 181 22.22 45.94 -32.44
N PHE A 182 20.94 45.92 -32.04
CA PHE A 182 19.92 46.76 -32.61
C PHE A 182 20.19 48.24 -32.39
N LYS A 183 20.61 48.65 -31.18
CA LYS A 183 21.03 50.03 -30.89
C LYS A 183 22.20 50.48 -31.75
N ALA A 184 23.07 49.55 -32.12
CA ALA A 184 24.22 49.80 -33.02
C ALA A 184 23.84 49.73 -34.48
N GLY A 185 22.58 49.45 -34.85
CA GLY A 185 22.11 49.31 -36.25
C GLY A 185 22.56 48.01 -36.94
N ALA A 186 23.09 47.04 -36.20
CA ALA A 186 23.65 45.79 -36.71
C ALA A 186 22.62 44.68 -36.96
N VAL A 187 21.43 44.73 -36.35
CA VAL A 187 20.34 43.76 -36.49
C VAL A 187 19.00 44.46 -36.60
N ALA A 188 18.00 43.77 -37.16
CA ALA A 188 16.63 44.27 -37.26
C ALA A 188 15.89 44.20 -35.93
N ILE A 189 14.88 45.04 -35.71
CA ILE A 189 14.02 45.04 -34.50
C ILE A 189 13.29 43.69 -34.33
N THR A 190 13.00 42.99 -35.40
CA THR A 190 12.37 41.65 -35.40
C THR A 190 13.21 40.65 -34.61
N GLU A 191 14.56 40.67 -34.72
CA GLU A 191 15.43 39.79 -33.94
C GLU A 191 15.38 40.06 -32.44
N VAL A 192 15.15 41.31 -32.04
CA VAL A 192 14.92 41.66 -30.62
C VAL A 192 13.60 41.09 -30.13
N HIS A 193 12.52 41.22 -30.91
CA HIS A 193 11.21 40.66 -30.58
C HIS A 193 11.21 39.14 -30.50
N ASP A 194 11.93 38.46 -31.43
CA ASP A 194 12.10 37.00 -31.39
C ASP A 194 12.81 36.54 -30.11
N ALA A 195 13.90 37.23 -29.72
CA ALA A 195 14.62 36.92 -28.46
C ALA A 195 13.77 37.23 -27.23
N GLU A 196 12.97 38.31 -27.25
CA GLU A 196 12.06 38.66 -26.17
C GLU A 196 10.91 37.65 -26.00
N ALA A 197 10.30 37.25 -27.12
CA ALA A 197 9.28 36.18 -27.11
C ALA A 197 9.88 34.86 -26.54
N ARG A 198 11.09 34.50 -26.94
CA ARG A 198 11.78 33.31 -26.43
C ARG A 198 12.03 33.40 -24.93
N TYR A 199 12.50 34.55 -24.43
CA TYR A 199 12.74 34.78 -23.01
C TYR A 199 11.46 34.60 -22.18
N HIS A 200 10.33 35.15 -22.61
CA HIS A 200 9.05 34.98 -21.91
C HIS A 200 8.51 33.54 -21.96
N LEU A 201 8.75 32.80 -23.04
CA LEU A 201 8.43 31.37 -23.10
C LEU A 201 9.25 30.55 -22.09
N VAL A 202 10.54 30.83 -21.94
CA VAL A 202 11.37 30.11 -20.96
C VAL A 202 11.02 30.51 -19.52
N LEU A 203 10.63 31.77 -19.30
CA LEU A 203 10.11 32.21 -17.98
C LEU A 203 8.83 31.46 -17.59
N SER A 204 7.93 31.23 -18.57
CA SER A 204 6.74 30.39 -18.32
C SER A 204 7.11 28.94 -17.99
N LYS A 205 8.08 28.34 -18.70
CA LYS A 205 8.59 27.01 -18.41
C LYS A 205 9.20 26.90 -17.02
N GLU A 206 9.92 27.94 -16.56
CA GLU A 206 10.51 27.95 -15.20
C GLU A 206 9.40 27.90 -14.13
N ALA A 207 8.34 28.68 -14.29
CA ALA A 207 7.21 28.65 -13.36
C ALA A 207 6.51 27.29 -13.33
N GLU A 208 6.36 26.65 -14.50
CA GLU A 208 5.83 25.28 -14.61
C GLU A 208 6.72 24.25 -13.94
N ALA A 209 8.04 24.31 -14.19
CA ALA A 209 9.02 23.41 -13.58
C ALA A 209 9.06 23.56 -12.05
N GLN A 210 8.98 24.79 -11.53
CA GLN A 210 8.91 25.08 -10.10
C GLN A 210 7.65 24.46 -9.46
N ASN A 211 6.50 24.62 -10.10
CA ASN A 211 5.25 24.02 -9.65
C ASN A 211 5.34 22.47 -9.67
N ASN A 212 5.85 21.90 -10.76
CA ASN A 212 6.03 20.45 -10.88
C ASN A 212 6.93 19.90 -9.77
N LEU A 213 8.06 20.55 -9.47
CA LEU A 213 8.94 20.15 -8.35
C LEU A 213 8.17 20.14 -7.02
N SER A 214 7.39 21.17 -6.75
CA SER A 214 6.58 21.27 -5.52
C SER A 214 5.57 20.12 -5.41
N VAL A 215 4.89 19.78 -6.51
CA VAL A 215 3.95 18.65 -6.57
C VAL A 215 4.66 17.32 -6.34
N LYS A 216 5.81 17.09 -7.00
CA LYS A 216 6.58 15.84 -6.82
C LYS A 216 7.15 15.70 -5.41
N MET A 217 7.61 16.81 -4.81
CA MET A 217 8.05 16.83 -3.42
C MET A 217 6.92 16.45 -2.46
N THR A 218 5.74 17.02 -2.64
CA THR A 218 4.54 16.66 -1.84
C THR A 218 4.17 15.18 -2.01
N ALA A 219 4.27 14.63 -3.23
CA ALA A 219 4.02 13.22 -3.48
C ALA A 219 5.04 12.31 -2.74
N LEU A 220 6.31 12.69 -2.69
CA LEU A 220 7.32 11.97 -1.92
C LEU A 220 7.04 12.08 -0.41
N GLN A 221 6.75 13.29 0.09
CA GLN A 221 6.42 13.53 1.51
C GLN A 221 5.20 12.71 1.97
N ARG A 222 4.24 12.45 1.11
CA ARG A 222 3.10 11.59 1.41
C ARG A 222 3.53 10.17 1.76
N ILE A 223 4.64 9.68 1.22
CA ILE A 223 5.14 8.31 1.42
C ILE A 223 6.15 8.25 2.57
N VAL A 224 7.11 9.19 2.60
CA VAL A 224 8.23 9.17 3.56
C VAL A 224 7.99 10.02 4.81
N GLY A 225 6.85 10.71 4.88
CA GLY A 225 6.52 11.65 5.94
C GLY A 225 7.03 13.07 5.69
N PRO A 226 6.53 14.06 6.45
CA PRO A 226 6.96 15.44 6.35
C PRO A 226 8.40 15.62 6.86
N GLY A 227 9.12 16.61 6.32
CA GLY A 227 10.45 16.98 6.80
C GLY A 227 11.20 17.83 5.78
N PRO A 228 12.19 18.58 6.23
CA PRO A 228 13.10 19.34 5.38
C PRO A 228 14.21 18.38 4.88
N PHE A 229 14.00 17.72 3.77
CA PHE A 229 15.00 16.86 3.15
C PHE A 229 15.20 17.21 1.67
N ALA A 230 16.44 16.99 1.21
CA ALA A 230 16.82 17.12 -0.19
C ALA A 230 17.28 15.75 -0.71
N PRO A 231 16.64 15.17 -1.74
CA PRO A 231 17.10 13.93 -2.34
C PRO A 231 18.52 14.06 -2.92
N SER A 232 19.37 13.06 -2.70
CA SER A 232 20.73 13.01 -3.23
C SER A 232 20.74 12.93 -4.76
N ARG A 233 21.64 13.64 -5.43
CA ARG A 233 21.71 13.72 -6.90
C ARG A 233 22.17 12.41 -7.52
N LEU A 234 21.68 12.12 -8.72
CA LEU A 234 22.19 11.02 -9.54
C LEU A 234 23.60 11.40 -10.06
N ARG A 235 24.53 10.45 -10.09
CA ARG A 235 25.84 10.67 -10.72
C ARG A 235 25.69 10.83 -12.24
N ASP A 236 26.60 11.56 -12.86
CA ASP A 236 26.58 11.79 -14.31
C ASP A 236 26.68 10.49 -15.10
N SER A 237 27.46 9.54 -14.62
CA SER A 237 27.60 8.20 -15.19
C SER A 237 26.99 7.16 -14.28
N ILE A 238 26.03 6.38 -14.81
CA ILE A 238 25.44 5.22 -14.16
C ILE A 238 25.73 3.97 -15.00
N PRO A 239 25.86 2.78 -14.39
CA PRO A 239 26.04 1.55 -15.15
C PRO A 239 24.75 1.20 -15.89
N LEU A 240 24.85 1.07 -17.22
CA LEU A 240 23.73 0.71 -18.09
C LEU A 240 23.86 -0.75 -18.52
N ASN A 241 23.51 -1.67 -17.60
CA ASN A 241 23.59 -3.09 -17.85
C ASN A 241 22.26 -3.65 -18.37
N PRO A 242 22.25 -4.58 -19.34
CA PRO A 242 21.05 -5.32 -19.69
C PRO A 242 20.55 -6.12 -18.48
N PRO A 243 19.27 -6.52 -18.45
CA PRO A 243 18.76 -7.36 -17.37
C PRO A 243 19.45 -8.73 -17.36
N GLU A 244 19.86 -9.19 -16.20
CA GLU A 244 20.43 -10.52 -16.00
C GLU A 244 19.46 -11.41 -15.22
N PRO A 245 19.01 -12.53 -15.82
CA PRO A 245 19.32 -13.08 -17.15
C PRO A 245 18.71 -12.27 -18.31
N ASP A 246 19.40 -12.20 -19.48
CA ASP A 246 18.90 -11.49 -20.69
C ASP A 246 17.93 -12.39 -21.50
N ALA A 247 16.98 -12.98 -20.81
CA ALA A 247 15.94 -13.84 -21.38
C ALA A 247 14.62 -13.61 -20.59
N LEU A 248 13.60 -13.09 -21.25
CA LEU A 248 12.30 -12.78 -20.64
C LEU A 248 11.66 -14.02 -20.02
N ASP A 249 11.77 -15.19 -20.65
CA ASP A 249 11.16 -16.43 -20.17
C ASP A 249 11.69 -16.82 -18.78
N ARG A 250 12.96 -16.53 -18.48
CA ARG A 250 13.54 -16.78 -17.15
C ARG A 250 12.92 -15.88 -16.07
N TRP A 251 12.59 -14.64 -16.42
CA TRP A 251 11.91 -13.73 -15.53
C TRP A 251 10.46 -14.18 -15.26
N ILE A 252 9.79 -14.72 -16.29
CA ILE A 252 8.44 -15.29 -16.15
C ILE A 252 8.48 -16.55 -15.26
N GLU A 253 9.47 -17.43 -15.41
CA GLU A 253 9.67 -18.58 -14.52
C GLU A 253 9.90 -18.15 -13.07
N MET A 254 10.80 -17.19 -12.83
CA MET A 254 11.04 -16.64 -11.49
C MET A 254 9.77 -16.03 -10.88
N ALA A 255 8.98 -15.30 -11.66
CA ALA A 255 7.72 -14.73 -11.17
C ALA A 255 6.73 -15.83 -10.79
N ARG A 256 6.60 -16.87 -11.57
CA ARG A 256 5.72 -18.02 -11.26
C ARG A 256 6.06 -18.67 -9.91
N GLU A 257 7.35 -18.75 -9.58
CA GLU A 257 7.80 -19.36 -8.33
C GLU A 257 7.80 -18.41 -7.14
N ARG A 258 8.11 -17.13 -7.36
CA ARG A 258 8.45 -16.20 -6.27
C ARG A 258 7.48 -15.06 -6.08
N ASN A 259 6.69 -14.69 -7.10
CA ASN A 259 5.82 -13.54 -7.01
C ASN A 259 4.75 -13.71 -5.92
N PRO A 260 4.68 -12.79 -4.92
CA PRO A 260 3.75 -12.91 -3.80
C PRO A 260 2.28 -12.89 -4.21
N ALA A 261 1.92 -12.10 -5.24
CA ALA A 261 0.54 -12.04 -5.73
C ALA A 261 0.10 -13.39 -6.31
N LEU A 262 0.95 -14.07 -7.10
CA LEU A 262 0.64 -15.41 -7.63
C LEU A 262 0.49 -16.43 -6.51
N LYS A 263 1.34 -16.37 -5.48
CA LYS A 263 1.22 -17.24 -4.30
C LYS A 263 -0.08 -16.98 -3.54
N TYR A 264 -0.45 -15.71 -3.35
CA TYR A 264 -1.72 -15.35 -2.73
C TYR A 264 -2.91 -15.97 -3.46
N PHE A 265 -2.97 -15.83 -4.78
CA PHE A 265 -4.07 -16.40 -5.58
C PHE A 265 -4.02 -17.93 -5.65
N SER A 266 -2.84 -18.55 -5.55
CA SER A 266 -2.72 -20.00 -5.41
C SER A 266 -3.31 -20.49 -4.09
N TYR A 267 -3.06 -19.81 -2.97
CA TYR A 267 -3.72 -20.12 -1.69
C TYR A 267 -5.23 -19.84 -1.75
N ASN A 268 -5.66 -18.81 -2.48
CA ASN A 268 -7.07 -18.50 -2.67
C ASN A 268 -7.82 -19.64 -3.41
N ILE A 269 -7.20 -20.26 -4.40
CA ILE A 269 -7.73 -21.47 -5.06
C ILE A 269 -7.90 -22.60 -4.04
N GLN A 270 -6.88 -22.88 -3.23
CA GLN A 270 -6.94 -23.93 -2.20
C GLN A 270 -8.03 -23.62 -1.16
N TYR A 271 -8.21 -22.35 -0.78
CA TYR A 271 -9.26 -21.89 0.11
C TYR A 271 -10.66 -22.26 -0.42
N PHE A 272 -10.94 -22.03 -1.70
CA PHE A 272 -12.20 -22.40 -2.32
C PHE A 272 -12.34 -23.92 -2.57
N GLU A 273 -11.24 -24.65 -2.73
CA GLU A 273 -11.27 -26.11 -2.75
C GLU A 273 -11.72 -26.68 -1.39
N GLU A 274 -11.21 -26.14 -0.28
CA GLU A 274 -11.66 -26.53 1.05
C GLU A 274 -13.12 -26.07 1.29
N GLU A 275 -13.56 -24.94 0.72
CA GLU A 275 -14.96 -24.51 0.78
C GLU A 275 -15.90 -25.51 0.10
N VAL A 276 -15.55 -26.02 -1.07
CA VAL A 276 -16.30 -27.09 -1.74
C VAL A 276 -16.36 -28.34 -0.86
N LYS A 277 -15.23 -28.74 -0.23
CA LYS A 277 -15.19 -29.88 0.68
C LYS A 277 -16.06 -29.64 1.92
N LYS A 278 -16.06 -28.43 2.47
CA LYS A 278 -16.88 -28.04 3.62
C LYS A 278 -18.36 -28.22 3.36
N TYR A 279 -18.87 -27.71 2.23
CA TYR A 279 -20.30 -27.86 1.90
C TYR A 279 -20.67 -29.30 1.52
N ARG A 280 -19.84 -30.01 0.75
CA ARG A 280 -20.08 -31.46 0.51
C ARG A 280 -20.12 -32.26 1.80
N ALA A 281 -19.28 -31.91 2.77
CA ALA A 281 -19.23 -32.60 4.04
C ALA A 281 -20.49 -32.44 4.90
N GLN A 282 -21.36 -31.47 4.60
CA GLN A 282 -22.64 -31.31 5.29
C GLN A 282 -23.69 -32.42 4.96
N HIS A 283 -23.40 -33.25 3.96
CA HIS A 283 -24.18 -34.46 3.71
C HIS A 283 -23.82 -35.63 4.64
N TYR A 284 -22.67 -35.58 5.30
CA TYR A 284 -22.21 -36.69 6.15
C TYR A 284 -22.71 -36.55 7.59
N PRO A 285 -22.89 -37.69 8.28
CA PRO A 285 -23.18 -37.69 9.70
C PRO A 285 -22.13 -36.95 10.51
N TYR A 286 -22.56 -36.30 11.58
CA TYR A 286 -21.66 -35.72 12.54
C TYR A 286 -22.02 -36.08 13.99
N VAL A 287 -21.04 -36.06 14.86
CA VAL A 287 -21.14 -36.51 16.24
C VAL A 287 -20.63 -35.41 17.15
N ASP A 288 -21.48 -35.01 18.08
CA ASP A 288 -21.16 -34.04 19.13
C ASP A 288 -21.29 -34.70 20.50
N LEU A 289 -20.31 -34.50 21.39
CA LEU A 289 -20.45 -34.75 22.83
C LEU A 289 -21.05 -33.52 23.47
N SER A 290 -22.07 -33.72 24.30
CA SER A 290 -22.69 -32.65 25.08
C SER A 290 -22.70 -33.01 26.54
N ALA A 291 -22.38 -32.03 27.41
CA ALA A 291 -22.52 -32.12 28.84
C ALA A 291 -23.18 -30.84 29.37
N GLY A 292 -24.01 -30.96 30.36
CA GLY A 292 -24.69 -29.78 30.88
C GLY A 292 -25.17 -29.95 32.31
N TYR A 293 -25.37 -28.83 32.97
CA TYR A 293 -26.05 -28.73 34.26
C TYR A 293 -27.19 -27.73 34.12
N ASN A 294 -28.39 -28.19 34.47
CA ASN A 294 -29.59 -27.35 34.47
C ASN A 294 -30.11 -27.22 35.87
N ARG A 295 -30.48 -26.02 36.26
CA ARG A 295 -31.24 -25.73 37.47
C ARG A 295 -32.42 -24.86 37.12
N SER A 296 -33.64 -25.42 37.26
CA SER A 296 -34.88 -24.75 36.95
C SER A 296 -35.74 -24.65 38.20
N ASN A 297 -36.21 -23.47 38.50
CA ASN A 297 -37.24 -23.25 39.51
C ASN A 297 -38.54 -22.94 38.76
N THR A 298 -39.37 -23.95 38.67
CA THR A 298 -40.69 -23.90 38.00
C THR A 298 -41.77 -24.34 38.95
N ARG A 299 -43.00 -23.91 38.76
CA ARG A 299 -44.15 -24.38 39.51
C ARG A 299 -44.83 -25.53 38.76
N ASP A 300 -44.89 -26.68 39.44
CA ASP A 300 -45.70 -27.79 39.01
C ASP A 300 -47.03 -27.74 39.77
N TYR A 301 -48.11 -28.27 39.22
CA TYR A 301 -49.51 -28.23 39.67
C TYR A 301 -49.81 -27.79 41.11
N ILE A 302 -48.97 -28.09 42.07
CA ILE A 302 -49.24 -27.88 43.52
C ILE A 302 -48.12 -27.16 44.24
N LYS A 303 -46.85 -27.22 43.79
CA LYS A 303 -45.68 -26.67 44.51
C LYS A 303 -44.66 -26.06 43.56
N THR A 304 -43.97 -25.01 44.06
CA THR A 304 -42.76 -24.51 43.41
C THR A 304 -41.66 -25.55 43.65
N ASN A 305 -41.16 -26.16 42.58
CA ASN A 305 -40.11 -27.16 42.62
C ASN A 305 -38.83 -26.61 41.98
N THR A 306 -37.74 -26.80 42.72
CA THR A 306 -36.41 -26.60 42.10
C THR A 306 -35.89 -27.95 41.61
N ILE A 307 -35.75 -28.09 40.32
CA ILE A 307 -35.16 -29.26 39.73
C ILE A 307 -33.75 -28.94 39.27
N SER A 308 -32.83 -29.76 39.70
CA SER A 308 -31.43 -29.66 39.25
C SER A 308 -30.94 -31.00 38.72
N TYR A 309 -30.38 -31.03 37.52
CA TYR A 309 -29.82 -32.24 36.98
C TYR A 309 -28.56 -31.94 36.10
N GLY A 310 -27.63 -32.85 36.12
CA GLY A 310 -26.53 -32.91 35.17
C GLY A 310 -26.82 -33.94 34.11
N MET A 311 -26.40 -33.66 32.90
CA MET A 311 -26.48 -34.59 31.74
C MET A 311 -25.16 -34.68 31.03
N ILE A 312 -24.83 -35.85 30.51
CA ILE A 312 -23.80 -36.05 29.50
C ILE A 312 -24.39 -37.00 28.46
N GLY A 313 -24.13 -36.66 27.20
CA GLY A 313 -24.70 -37.44 26.10
C GLY A 313 -23.92 -37.25 24.80
N MET A 314 -24.04 -38.19 23.91
CA MET A 314 -23.48 -38.14 22.59
C MET A 314 -24.63 -38.02 21.58
N ASN A 315 -24.57 -36.97 20.75
CA ASN A 315 -25.58 -36.71 19.74
C ASN A 315 -25.00 -37.10 18.37
N VAL A 316 -25.61 -38.08 17.73
CA VAL A 316 -25.32 -38.46 16.33
C VAL A 316 -26.41 -37.89 15.45
N ILE A 317 -26.02 -37.02 14.50
CA ILE A 317 -26.97 -36.37 13.60
C ILE A 317 -26.64 -36.80 12.19
N ILE A 318 -27.63 -37.32 11.48
CA ILE A 318 -27.54 -37.79 10.08
C ILE A 318 -28.49 -36.92 9.25
N PRO A 319 -27.98 -35.94 8.47
CA PRO A 319 -28.82 -35.13 7.61
C PRO A 319 -29.31 -35.92 6.40
N ILE A 320 -30.57 -36.28 6.38
CA ILE A 320 -31.16 -37.06 5.28
C ILE A 320 -31.55 -36.15 4.13
N PHE A 321 -32.19 -35.03 4.43
CA PHE A 321 -32.62 -34.05 3.42
C PHE A 321 -32.67 -32.65 4.01
N SER A 322 -32.02 -31.70 3.34
CA SER A 322 -31.92 -30.31 3.76
C SER A 322 -32.56 -29.33 2.76
N GLY A 323 -33.69 -29.76 2.12
CA GLY A 323 -34.42 -28.91 1.18
C GLY A 323 -33.59 -28.44 -0.03
N GLY A 324 -32.56 -29.18 -0.45
CA GLY A 324 -31.69 -28.82 -1.56
C GLY A 324 -30.59 -27.81 -1.21
N TYR A 325 -30.55 -27.24 0.03
CA TYR A 325 -29.62 -26.22 0.45
C TYR A 325 -28.14 -26.62 0.25
N VAL A 326 -27.75 -27.83 0.69
CA VAL A 326 -26.38 -28.33 0.61
C VAL A 326 -25.91 -28.51 -0.83
N VAL A 327 -26.81 -28.95 -1.72
CA VAL A 327 -26.54 -29.09 -3.16
C VAL A 327 -26.26 -27.69 -3.76
N ALA A 328 -27.19 -26.74 -3.54
CA ALA A 328 -27.07 -25.37 -4.05
C ALA A 328 -25.79 -24.67 -3.53
N LYS A 329 -25.48 -24.84 -2.23
CA LYS A 329 -24.23 -24.29 -1.65
C LYS A 329 -22.97 -24.95 -2.20
N THR A 330 -23.02 -26.23 -2.49
CA THR A 330 -21.91 -26.95 -3.14
C THR A 330 -21.69 -26.42 -4.57
N ASP A 331 -22.76 -26.17 -5.31
CA ASP A 331 -22.65 -25.64 -6.67
C ASP A 331 -22.23 -24.17 -6.69
N GLU A 332 -22.70 -23.35 -5.76
CA GLU A 332 -22.17 -21.99 -5.54
C GLU A 332 -20.65 -22.03 -5.26
N SER A 333 -20.19 -22.90 -4.35
CA SER A 333 -18.75 -22.98 -4.01
C SER A 333 -17.90 -23.49 -5.17
N LYS A 334 -18.41 -24.39 -6.03
CA LYS A 334 -17.73 -24.80 -7.27
C LYS A 334 -17.61 -23.62 -8.25
N ALA A 335 -18.67 -22.80 -8.39
CA ALA A 335 -18.62 -21.62 -9.24
C ALA A 335 -17.57 -20.59 -8.72
N ARG A 336 -17.51 -20.37 -7.40
CA ARG A 336 -16.47 -19.54 -6.77
C ARG A 336 -15.06 -20.09 -6.97
N LEU A 337 -14.89 -21.42 -6.90
CA LEU A 337 -13.61 -22.05 -7.24
C LEU A 337 -13.23 -21.80 -8.71
N GLY A 338 -14.21 -21.91 -9.62
CA GLY A 338 -14.01 -21.56 -11.03
C GLY A 338 -13.59 -20.11 -11.22
N GLN A 339 -14.24 -19.18 -10.50
CA GLN A 339 -13.88 -17.76 -10.46
C GLN A 339 -12.44 -17.56 -9.97
N ALA A 340 -12.06 -18.13 -8.83
CA ALA A 340 -10.72 -18.00 -8.27
C ALA A 340 -9.62 -18.51 -9.22
N LYS A 341 -9.87 -19.57 -9.97
CA LYS A 341 -8.95 -20.06 -11.01
C LYS A 341 -8.77 -19.05 -12.15
N LYS A 342 -9.85 -18.39 -12.58
CA LYS A 342 -9.77 -17.35 -13.62
C LYS A 342 -9.14 -16.06 -13.12
N GLU A 343 -9.31 -15.71 -11.86
CA GLU A 343 -8.60 -14.60 -11.23
C GLU A 343 -7.09 -14.86 -11.17
N TYR A 344 -6.66 -16.07 -10.81
CA TYR A 344 -5.26 -16.45 -10.88
C TYR A 344 -4.68 -16.32 -12.29
N GLU A 345 -5.40 -16.82 -13.29
CA GLU A 345 -5.00 -16.72 -14.71
C GLU A 345 -4.87 -15.25 -15.16
N ASN A 346 -5.81 -14.41 -14.79
CA ASN A 346 -5.79 -12.97 -15.09
C ASN A 346 -4.57 -12.27 -14.45
N ILE A 347 -4.31 -12.53 -13.16
CA ILE A 347 -3.14 -11.97 -12.47
C ILE A 347 -1.83 -12.47 -13.08
N TYR A 348 -1.77 -13.74 -13.49
CA TYR A 348 -0.61 -14.26 -14.20
C TYR A 348 -0.33 -13.51 -15.50
N LEU A 349 -1.36 -13.26 -16.32
CA LEU A 349 -1.23 -12.50 -17.57
C LEU A 349 -0.81 -11.04 -17.31
N ASP A 350 -1.37 -10.39 -16.28
CA ASP A 350 -0.98 -9.04 -15.89
C ASP A 350 0.49 -8.96 -15.46
N ILE A 351 0.98 -9.96 -14.71
CA ILE A 351 2.39 -10.04 -14.32
C ILE A 351 3.29 -10.27 -15.52
N VAL A 352 2.91 -11.15 -16.47
CA VAL A 352 3.67 -11.36 -17.71
C VAL A 352 3.75 -10.07 -18.51
N GLN A 353 2.66 -9.31 -18.62
CA GLN A 353 2.67 -8.01 -19.28
C GLN A 353 3.64 -7.02 -18.57
N LYS A 354 3.56 -6.88 -17.25
CA LYS A 354 4.46 -6.00 -16.47
C LYS A 354 5.93 -6.38 -16.61
N LEU A 355 6.23 -7.69 -16.62
CA LEU A 355 7.59 -8.19 -16.86
C LEU A 355 8.07 -7.82 -18.27
N THR A 356 7.22 -8.01 -19.27
CA THR A 356 7.53 -7.68 -20.68
C THR A 356 7.80 -6.19 -20.83
N GLU A 357 6.92 -5.34 -20.30
CA GLU A 357 7.07 -3.87 -20.33
C GLU A 357 8.36 -3.42 -19.65
N ALA A 358 8.68 -3.95 -18.45
CA ALA A 358 9.88 -3.57 -17.72
C ALA A 358 11.15 -4.09 -18.40
N PHE A 359 11.17 -5.33 -18.88
CA PHE A 359 12.29 -5.95 -19.57
C PHE A 359 12.64 -5.21 -20.87
N LEU A 360 11.65 -4.97 -21.73
CA LEU A 360 11.83 -4.19 -22.97
C LEU A 360 12.14 -2.73 -22.66
N GLY A 361 11.54 -2.18 -21.58
CA GLY A 361 11.81 -0.83 -21.09
C GLY A 361 13.28 -0.61 -20.73
N ILE A 362 13.93 -1.57 -20.05
CA ILE A 362 15.37 -1.51 -19.74
C ILE A 362 16.18 -1.46 -21.04
N ARG A 363 15.94 -2.40 -21.94
CA ARG A 363 16.70 -2.47 -23.22
C ARG A 363 16.55 -1.21 -24.06
N SER A 364 15.33 -0.70 -24.20
CA SER A 364 15.07 0.54 -24.92
C SER A 364 15.69 1.76 -24.24
N SER A 365 15.67 1.81 -22.90
CA SER A 365 16.29 2.92 -22.14
C SER A 365 17.81 2.95 -22.32
N ILE A 366 18.50 1.80 -22.37
CA ILE A 366 19.94 1.72 -22.63
C ILE A 366 20.27 2.33 -24.00
N VAL A 367 19.56 1.90 -25.04
CA VAL A 367 19.75 2.46 -26.41
C VAL A 367 19.47 3.97 -26.42
N ARG A 368 18.36 4.39 -25.76
CA ARG A 368 17.95 5.79 -25.72
C ARG A 368 18.98 6.67 -25.00
N VAL A 369 19.54 6.24 -23.86
CA VAL A 369 20.58 6.99 -23.14
C VAL A 369 21.83 7.11 -23.99
N ASN A 370 22.30 6.04 -24.62
CA ASN A 370 23.49 6.08 -25.47
C ASN A 370 23.30 7.01 -26.66
N THR A 371 22.17 6.92 -27.34
CA THR A 371 21.86 7.77 -28.53
C THR A 371 21.71 9.24 -28.15
N LEU A 372 20.99 9.52 -27.03
CA LEU A 372 20.80 10.90 -26.56
C LEU A 372 22.09 11.53 -26.04
N THR A 373 23.02 10.75 -25.49
CA THR A 373 24.35 11.23 -25.12
C THR A 373 25.11 11.77 -26.36
N VAL A 374 25.06 11.06 -27.48
CA VAL A 374 25.64 11.53 -28.75
C VAL A 374 24.88 12.74 -29.26
N ALA A 375 23.55 12.75 -29.18
CA ALA A 375 22.71 13.87 -29.61
C ALA A 375 23.01 15.16 -28.85
N VAL A 376 23.18 15.09 -27.50
CA VAL A 376 23.57 16.22 -26.66
C VAL A 376 24.92 16.79 -27.12
N LYS A 377 25.93 15.92 -27.30
CA LYS A 377 27.25 16.35 -27.78
C LYS A 377 27.19 17.03 -29.14
N SER A 378 26.40 16.49 -30.08
CA SER A 378 26.20 17.09 -31.38
C SER A 378 25.46 18.43 -31.31
N ALA A 379 24.45 18.56 -30.47
CA ALA A 379 23.73 19.82 -30.24
C ALA A 379 24.64 20.89 -29.60
N GLU A 380 25.55 20.53 -28.70
CA GLU A 380 26.55 21.44 -28.12
C GLU A 380 27.48 22.00 -29.19
N VAL A 381 28.00 21.14 -30.07
CA VAL A 381 28.84 21.56 -31.20
C VAL A 381 28.03 22.47 -32.15
N SER A 382 26.78 22.12 -32.45
CA SER A 382 25.90 22.94 -33.30
C SER A 382 25.66 24.32 -32.69
N LEU A 383 25.31 24.39 -31.38
CA LEU A 383 25.13 25.67 -30.70
C LEU A 383 26.39 26.54 -30.74
N HIS A 384 27.55 25.95 -30.45
CA HIS A 384 28.83 26.68 -30.50
C HIS A 384 29.13 27.19 -31.91
N SER A 385 28.89 26.41 -32.95
CA SER A 385 29.05 26.81 -34.35
C SER A 385 28.11 27.95 -34.74
N ASN A 386 26.83 27.88 -34.34
CA ASN A 386 25.85 28.95 -34.61
C ASN A 386 26.24 30.24 -33.87
N GLN A 387 26.72 30.15 -32.62
CA GLN A 387 27.22 31.31 -31.85
C GLN A 387 28.41 31.98 -32.56
N LYS A 388 29.40 31.19 -33.03
CA LYS A 388 30.50 31.72 -33.82
C LYS A 388 30.06 32.35 -35.16
N GLY A 389 29.13 31.68 -35.87
CA GLY A 389 28.58 32.20 -37.12
C GLY A 389 27.78 33.50 -36.91
N PHE A 390 27.10 33.64 -35.78
CA PHE A 390 26.38 34.87 -35.42
C PHE A 390 27.38 36.02 -35.14
N THR A 391 28.44 35.77 -34.40
CA THR A 391 29.49 36.79 -34.18
C THR A 391 30.22 37.21 -35.46
N ALA A 392 30.33 36.30 -36.44
CA ALA A 392 30.85 36.57 -37.77
C ALA A 392 29.89 37.22 -38.77
N GLY A 393 28.61 37.42 -38.34
CA GLY A 393 27.55 37.99 -39.20
C GLY A 393 26.98 37.01 -40.28
N ILE A 394 27.32 35.71 -40.20
CA ILE A 394 26.90 34.68 -41.15
C ILE A 394 25.60 33.99 -40.74
N ARG A 395 25.25 34.05 -39.45
CA ARG A 395 24.07 33.46 -38.84
C ARG A 395 23.24 34.50 -38.10
N THR A 396 21.95 34.25 -37.96
CA THR A 396 21.00 35.12 -37.26
C THR A 396 20.94 34.74 -35.76
N ILE A 397 20.40 35.62 -34.92
CA ILE A 397 20.14 35.30 -33.52
C ILE A 397 19.10 34.18 -33.39
N VAL A 398 18.16 34.07 -34.32
CA VAL A 398 17.15 33.01 -34.40
C VAL A 398 17.80 31.63 -34.56
N ASP A 399 18.88 31.53 -35.39
CA ASP A 399 19.65 30.29 -35.55
C ASP A 399 20.27 29.87 -34.19
N VAL A 400 20.84 30.81 -33.46
CA VAL A 400 21.42 30.55 -32.13
C VAL A 400 20.34 30.10 -31.14
N LEU A 401 19.22 30.80 -31.05
CA LEU A 401 18.09 30.48 -30.19
C LEU A 401 17.49 29.09 -30.50
N ASN A 402 17.41 28.73 -31.77
CA ASN A 402 16.96 27.41 -32.21
C ASN A 402 17.95 26.30 -31.82
N ALA A 403 19.23 26.49 -32.05
CA ALA A 403 20.27 25.54 -31.67
C ALA A 403 20.32 25.37 -30.14
N GLN A 404 20.12 26.43 -29.39
CA GLN A 404 20.02 26.42 -27.95
C GLN A 404 18.82 25.60 -27.45
N ARG A 405 17.64 25.83 -28.05
CA ARG A 405 16.43 25.04 -27.74
C ARG A 405 16.66 23.56 -27.98
N GLU A 406 17.26 23.17 -29.11
CA GLU A 406 17.54 21.77 -29.42
C GLU A 406 18.51 21.13 -28.39
N LEU A 407 19.52 21.88 -27.94
CA LEU A 407 20.42 21.40 -26.89
C LEU A 407 19.68 21.12 -25.58
N TYR A 408 18.87 22.07 -25.08
CA TYR A 408 18.15 21.89 -23.83
C TYR A 408 17.07 20.79 -23.92
N ASN A 409 16.42 20.63 -25.11
CA ASN A 409 15.52 19.51 -25.36
C ASN A 409 16.26 18.16 -25.32
N ALA A 410 17.44 18.08 -25.93
CA ALA A 410 18.26 16.86 -25.90
C ALA A 410 18.72 16.51 -24.47
N LYS A 411 19.19 17.50 -23.71
CA LYS A 411 19.57 17.33 -22.28
C LYS A 411 18.39 16.83 -21.44
N SER A 412 17.21 17.45 -21.59
CA SER A 412 15.99 17.04 -20.85
C SER A 412 15.60 15.59 -21.17
N LYS A 413 15.60 15.20 -22.46
CA LYS A 413 15.31 13.82 -22.87
C LYS A 413 16.34 12.81 -22.34
N LEU A 414 17.62 13.20 -22.27
CA LEU A 414 18.67 12.35 -21.69
C LEU A 414 18.46 12.09 -20.21
N LEU A 415 18.13 13.12 -19.44
CA LEU A 415 17.79 13.01 -18.04
C LEU A 415 16.59 12.07 -17.82
N GLU A 416 15.51 12.29 -18.55
CA GLU A 416 14.33 11.42 -18.52
C GLU A 416 14.68 9.95 -18.80
N ALA A 417 15.49 9.69 -19.83
CA ALA A 417 15.90 8.34 -20.20
C ALA A 417 16.72 7.63 -19.10
N LYS A 418 17.60 8.36 -18.40
CA LYS A 418 18.36 7.83 -17.25
C LYS A 418 17.45 7.42 -16.11
N TYR A 419 16.49 8.26 -15.72
CA TYR A 419 15.54 7.95 -14.66
C TYR A 419 14.60 6.79 -15.01
N LEU A 420 14.11 6.74 -16.26
CA LEU A 420 13.28 5.63 -16.73
C LEU A 420 14.01 4.29 -16.71
N TYR A 421 15.31 4.25 -17.01
CA TYR A 421 16.10 3.03 -16.88
C TYR A 421 16.06 2.46 -15.46
N ILE A 422 16.25 3.31 -14.46
CA ILE A 422 16.23 2.89 -13.04
C ILE A 422 14.83 2.40 -12.65
N ILE A 423 13.80 3.12 -13.05
CA ILE A 423 12.40 2.74 -12.76
C ILE A 423 12.09 1.36 -13.36
N HIS A 424 12.45 1.12 -14.62
CA HIS A 424 12.22 -0.17 -15.27
C HIS A 424 12.99 -1.31 -14.58
N LEU A 425 14.21 -1.05 -14.12
CA LEU A 425 15.02 -2.05 -13.38
C LEU A 425 14.32 -2.49 -12.09
N ILE A 426 13.84 -1.54 -11.29
CA ILE A 426 13.14 -1.83 -10.04
C ILE A 426 11.79 -2.51 -10.31
N LYS A 427 11.04 -2.06 -11.33
CA LYS A 427 9.77 -2.68 -11.75
C LYS A 427 9.95 -4.12 -12.20
N LEU A 428 11.01 -4.43 -12.94
CA LEU A 428 11.29 -5.78 -13.40
C LEU A 428 11.49 -6.72 -12.20
N ARG A 429 12.30 -6.32 -11.22
CA ARG A 429 12.56 -7.11 -10.01
C ARG A 429 11.31 -7.27 -9.14
N ALA A 430 10.51 -6.23 -9.01
CA ALA A 430 9.24 -6.28 -8.28
C ALA A 430 8.23 -7.20 -8.98
N ALA A 431 8.07 -7.10 -10.31
CA ALA A 431 7.17 -7.96 -11.07
C ALA A 431 7.61 -9.45 -11.03
N ALA A 432 8.92 -9.70 -10.98
CA ALA A 432 9.46 -11.06 -10.76
C ALA A 432 9.30 -11.56 -9.32
N GLY A 433 8.89 -10.70 -8.38
CA GLY A 433 8.72 -11.07 -6.97
C GLY A 433 10.03 -11.20 -6.19
N ILE A 434 11.11 -10.60 -6.66
CA ILE A 434 12.45 -10.72 -6.07
C ILE A 434 13.03 -9.38 -5.61
N LEU A 435 12.27 -8.29 -5.69
CA LEU A 435 12.76 -6.99 -5.23
C LEU A 435 13.09 -7.05 -3.74
N SER A 436 14.33 -6.69 -3.41
CA SER A 436 14.90 -6.72 -2.07
C SER A 436 15.54 -5.38 -1.70
N GLU A 437 15.87 -5.19 -0.41
CA GLU A 437 16.62 -4.00 0.04
C GLU A 437 18.02 -3.92 -0.58
N SER A 438 18.66 -5.05 -0.90
CA SER A 438 19.95 -5.06 -1.59
C SER A 438 19.87 -4.46 -3.00
N ASP A 439 18.72 -4.60 -3.68
CA ASP A 439 18.51 -4.00 -4.99
C ASP A 439 18.36 -2.49 -4.90
N LEU A 440 17.66 -2.01 -3.86
CA LEU A 440 17.55 -0.58 -3.58
C LEU A 440 18.90 0.00 -3.17
N ALA A 441 19.71 -0.73 -2.39
CA ALA A 441 21.06 -0.32 -2.01
C ALA A 441 21.99 -0.23 -3.22
N MET A 442 21.91 -1.17 -4.16
CA MET A 442 22.66 -1.10 -5.44
C MET A 442 22.31 0.17 -6.22
N VAL A 443 21.04 0.51 -6.33
CA VAL A 443 20.60 1.75 -6.99
C VAL A 443 21.05 2.97 -6.17
N ASN A 444 21.01 2.89 -4.84
CA ASN A 444 21.44 3.95 -3.94
C ASN A 444 22.90 4.35 -4.14
N ASP A 445 23.78 3.40 -4.50
CA ASP A 445 25.18 3.68 -4.80
C ASP A 445 25.39 4.50 -6.08
N TRP A 446 24.36 4.68 -6.91
CA TRP A 446 24.41 5.54 -8.11
C TRP A 446 24.14 7.01 -7.80
N PHE A 447 23.76 7.34 -6.57
CA PHE A 447 23.60 8.73 -6.13
C PHE A 447 24.92 9.29 -5.54
N GLN A 448 25.01 10.62 -5.54
CA GLN A 448 26.08 11.34 -4.88
C GLN A 448 25.89 11.24 -3.36
N LYS A 449 26.97 10.96 -2.65
CA LYS A 449 26.96 10.91 -1.18
C LYS A 449 27.07 12.32 -0.59
#